data_406005be9bc2877e5ea637d59fc3edb9
#
_entry.id   406005be9bc2877e5ea637d59fc3edb9
#
_cell.length_a   1.000
_cell.length_b   1.000
_cell.length_c   1.000
_cell.angle_alpha   90.00
_cell.angle_beta   90.00
_cell.angle_gamma   90.00
#
_symmetry.space_group_name_H-M   'P 1'
#
loop_
_entity.id
_entity.type
_entity.pdbx_description
1 polymer ?
#
loop_
_entity_poly.entity_id
_entity_poly.type
_entity_poly.pdbx_seq_one_letter_code
_entity_poly.pdbx_strand_id
1 'polypeptide(L)'
;MMDDYKIFDNFQGTEGGKMKKTIAIAIGLFVAAAALLAGGKAIAKAIAKVSRHTVESRITAILKKKPHLKEAAKISGGKLRILVFKNERRVEVHAPGWKTPREYAMTAFSGTLGPKLREGDGQIPEGVYGIAYLNPNSRFYLSLKVSYPNASDRARAKADKRVNLGGDIMLHGKAVTIGCVPVGDDAIEDIFYLAHAVGIRNVSVIIAPYDMRKGRKPELERSPLKWYPDLCREIDIALCGAAKLYGQDDTFKERRGVK
;
A
#
# COMPACT_ATOMS: atom_id res chain seq x y z
N MET A 1 20.15 -14.47 15.02
CA MET A 1 19.40 -13.32 14.46
C MET A 1 19.99 -12.84 13.12
N MET A 2 20.85 -13.65 12.47
CA MET A 2 21.53 -13.34 11.20
C MET A 2 21.25 -14.32 10.06
N ASP A 3 20.50 -15.40 10.28
CA ASP A 3 20.30 -16.45 9.28
C ASP A 3 19.02 -16.34 8.44
N ASP A 4 18.10 -15.43 8.77
CA ASP A 4 16.85 -15.26 8.00
C ASP A 4 16.99 -14.40 6.72
N TYR A 5 18.17 -13.82 6.47
CA TYR A 5 18.43 -12.94 5.32
C TYR A 5 18.77 -13.70 4.01
N LYS A 6 19.17 -14.97 4.09
CA LYS A 6 19.62 -15.74 2.91
C LYS A 6 18.52 -16.39 2.07
N ILE A 7 17.26 -16.32 2.49
CA ILE A 7 16.15 -16.94 1.75
C ILE A 7 15.59 -16.03 0.63
N PHE A 8 15.98 -14.74 0.57
CA PHE A 8 15.41 -13.78 -0.37
C PHE A 8 16.12 -13.64 -1.73
N ASP A 9 17.35 -14.13 -1.87
CA ASP A 9 18.19 -13.82 -3.04
C ASP A 9 18.04 -14.76 -4.26
N ASN A 10 17.16 -15.77 -4.25
CA ASN A 10 17.13 -16.79 -5.31
C ASN A 10 15.84 -16.88 -6.14
N PHE A 11 15.09 -15.76 -6.35
CA PHE A 11 13.87 -15.84 -7.18
C PHE A 11 13.71 -14.67 -8.18
N GLN A 12 14.72 -14.45 -9.03
CA GLN A 12 14.63 -13.58 -10.19
C GLN A 12 15.10 -14.32 -11.47
N GLY A 13 14.21 -15.08 -12.07
CA GLY A 13 14.42 -15.67 -13.40
C GLY A 13 13.08 -15.81 -14.13
N THR A 14 13.05 -15.39 -15.40
CA THR A 14 11.88 -15.46 -16.31
C THR A 14 11.34 -16.86 -16.56
N GLU A 15 12.05 -17.90 -16.17
CA GLU A 15 11.58 -19.30 -16.17
C GLU A 15 10.67 -19.65 -14.97
N GLY A 16 10.70 -18.84 -13.90
CA GLY A 16 9.91 -19.07 -12.68
C GLY A 16 8.39 -19.03 -12.91
N GLY A 17 7.91 -18.37 -13.95
CA GLY A 17 6.48 -18.30 -14.30
C GLY A 17 5.93 -19.60 -14.88
N LYS A 18 6.68 -20.25 -15.76
CA LYS A 18 6.31 -21.55 -16.34
C LYS A 18 6.45 -22.67 -15.30
N MET A 19 7.54 -22.67 -14.56
CA MET A 19 7.80 -23.65 -13.51
C MET A 19 6.78 -23.58 -12.37
N LYS A 20 6.34 -22.37 -11.96
CA LYS A 20 5.26 -22.18 -10.96
C LYS A 20 3.91 -22.71 -11.45
N LYS A 21 3.58 -22.53 -12.74
CA LYS A 21 2.36 -23.12 -13.33
C LYS A 21 2.45 -24.65 -13.40
N THR A 22 3.58 -25.18 -13.80
CA THR A 22 3.80 -26.64 -13.89
C THR A 22 3.78 -27.29 -12.51
N ILE A 23 4.40 -26.70 -11.49
CA ILE A 23 4.36 -27.18 -10.11
C ILE A 23 2.94 -27.08 -9.55
N ALA A 24 2.20 -25.99 -9.81
CA ALA A 24 0.81 -25.86 -9.35
C ALA A 24 -0.12 -26.89 -10.01
N ILE A 25 0.09 -27.21 -11.29
CA ILE A 25 -0.66 -28.25 -12.01
C ILE A 25 -0.24 -29.65 -11.49
N ALA A 26 1.04 -29.92 -11.25
CA ALA A 26 1.51 -31.18 -10.72
C ALA A 26 1.00 -31.41 -9.29
N ILE A 27 1.01 -30.40 -8.43
CA ILE A 27 0.42 -30.47 -7.08
C ILE A 27 -1.10 -30.68 -7.17
N GLY A 28 -1.79 -30.01 -8.08
CA GLY A 28 -3.22 -30.20 -8.32
C GLY A 28 -3.57 -31.61 -8.77
N LEU A 29 -2.78 -32.19 -9.68
CA LEU A 29 -2.97 -33.57 -10.16
C LEU A 29 -2.60 -34.61 -9.11
N PHE A 30 -1.57 -34.37 -8.30
CA PHE A 30 -1.18 -35.27 -7.20
C PHE A 30 -2.21 -35.27 -6.07
N VAL A 31 -2.76 -34.08 -5.74
CA VAL A 31 -3.85 -33.93 -4.78
C VAL A 31 -5.14 -34.60 -5.31
N ALA A 32 -5.43 -34.46 -6.60
CA ALA A 32 -6.59 -35.13 -7.23
C ALA A 32 -6.42 -36.67 -7.23
N ALA A 33 -5.22 -37.19 -7.52
CA ALA A 33 -4.93 -38.62 -7.50
C ALA A 33 -4.97 -39.23 -6.09
N ALA A 34 -4.37 -38.56 -5.09
CA ALA A 34 -4.43 -38.96 -3.70
C ALA A 34 -5.84 -38.95 -3.11
N ALA A 35 -6.69 -38.16 -3.68
CA ALA A 35 -8.04 -37.90 -3.22
C ALA A 35 -9.09 -38.85 -3.82
N LEU A 36 -8.84 -39.44 -4.96
CA LEU A 36 -9.59 -40.61 -5.46
C LEU A 36 -9.48 -41.82 -4.49
N LEU A 37 -8.39 -41.87 -3.72
CA LEU A 37 -8.12 -42.92 -2.71
C LEU A 37 -8.70 -42.61 -1.31
N ALA A 38 -9.03 -41.36 -0.99
CA ALA A 38 -9.39 -40.93 0.36
C ALA A 38 -10.85 -40.46 0.58
N GLY A 39 -11.70 -40.54 -0.44
CA GLY A 39 -13.13 -40.14 -0.37
C GLY A 39 -13.40 -38.64 -0.45
N GLY A 40 -14.46 -38.30 -1.19
CA GLY A 40 -14.78 -36.93 -1.68
C GLY A 40 -14.83 -35.77 -0.66
N LYS A 41 -15.05 -36.03 0.65
CA LYS A 41 -15.10 -34.99 1.69
C LYS A 41 -13.70 -34.44 2.06
N ALA A 42 -12.66 -35.26 2.02
CA ALA A 42 -11.28 -34.83 2.25
C ALA A 42 -10.74 -34.04 1.08
N ILE A 43 -11.17 -34.32 -0.15
CA ILE A 43 -10.85 -33.61 -1.38
C ILE A 43 -11.36 -32.18 -1.35
N ALA A 44 -12.65 -32.00 -1.06
CA ALA A 44 -13.25 -30.66 -0.99
C ALA A 44 -12.53 -29.78 0.04
N LYS A 45 -12.10 -30.36 1.17
CA LYS A 45 -11.36 -29.66 2.22
C LYS A 45 -9.92 -29.31 1.80
N ALA A 46 -9.25 -30.20 1.04
CA ALA A 46 -7.91 -29.96 0.52
C ALA A 46 -7.90 -28.95 -0.63
N ILE A 47 -8.87 -29.03 -1.55
CA ILE A 47 -9.05 -28.07 -2.65
C ILE A 47 -9.41 -26.69 -2.09
N ALA A 48 -10.27 -26.59 -1.08
CA ALA A 48 -10.58 -25.33 -0.40
C ALA A 48 -9.35 -24.71 0.28
N LYS A 49 -8.40 -25.53 0.75
CA LYS A 49 -7.14 -25.05 1.36
C LYS A 49 -6.12 -24.57 0.32
N VAL A 50 -6.20 -25.04 -0.92
CA VAL A 50 -5.31 -24.65 -2.04
C VAL A 50 -5.92 -23.58 -2.93
N SER A 51 -7.24 -23.34 -2.85
CA SER A 51 -7.88 -22.30 -3.65
C SER A 51 -7.40 -20.90 -3.22
N ARG A 52 -6.70 -20.22 -4.12
CA ARG A 52 -6.36 -18.82 -3.93
C ARG A 52 -7.65 -18.00 -3.90
N HIS A 53 -7.73 -17.07 -2.96
CA HIS A 53 -8.84 -16.13 -2.91
C HIS A 53 -8.82 -15.21 -4.14
N THR A 54 -9.96 -14.98 -4.74
CA THR A 54 -10.14 -13.88 -5.70
C THR A 54 -10.40 -12.58 -4.94
N VAL A 55 -10.26 -11.43 -5.63
CA VAL A 55 -10.61 -10.12 -5.05
C VAL A 55 -12.08 -10.14 -4.60
N GLU A 56 -12.97 -10.66 -5.44
CA GLU A 56 -14.42 -10.74 -5.19
C GLU A 56 -14.76 -11.60 -3.96
N SER A 57 -14.06 -12.74 -3.79
CA SER A 57 -14.26 -13.59 -2.62
C SER A 57 -13.84 -12.90 -1.31
N ARG A 58 -12.74 -12.10 -1.35
CA ARG A 58 -12.32 -11.28 -0.21
C ARG A 58 -13.29 -10.16 0.07
N ILE A 59 -13.76 -9.45 -0.98
CA ILE A 59 -14.77 -8.40 -0.84
C ILE A 59 -16.04 -8.94 -0.19
N THR A 60 -16.53 -10.10 -0.64
CA THR A 60 -17.71 -10.75 -0.05
C THR A 60 -17.49 -11.06 1.44
N ALA A 61 -16.33 -11.61 1.79
CA ALA A 61 -15.99 -11.92 3.17
C ALA A 61 -15.87 -10.66 4.05
N ILE A 62 -15.26 -9.59 3.53
CA ILE A 62 -15.17 -8.30 4.23
C ILE A 62 -16.57 -7.72 4.48
N LEU A 63 -17.41 -7.67 3.46
CA LEU A 63 -18.76 -7.11 3.58
C LEU A 63 -19.68 -7.91 4.52
N LYS A 64 -19.46 -9.21 4.67
CA LYS A 64 -20.15 -10.01 5.67
C LYS A 64 -19.82 -9.55 7.10
N LYS A 65 -18.59 -9.14 7.35
CA LYS A 65 -18.14 -8.63 8.65
C LYS A 65 -18.44 -7.14 8.83
N LYS A 66 -18.31 -6.35 7.77
CA LYS A 66 -18.31 -4.88 7.77
C LYS A 66 -19.29 -4.31 6.74
N PRO A 67 -20.61 -4.57 6.88
CA PRO A 67 -21.61 -4.15 5.89
C PRO A 67 -21.72 -2.62 5.73
N HIS A 68 -21.33 -1.85 6.75
CA HIS A 68 -21.31 -0.39 6.75
C HIS A 68 -20.34 0.20 5.71
N LEU A 69 -19.36 -0.58 5.23
CA LEU A 69 -18.43 -0.13 4.20
C LEU A 69 -19.12 0.13 2.86
N LYS A 70 -20.25 -0.53 2.57
CA LYS A 70 -21.04 -0.26 1.35
C LYS A 70 -21.51 1.18 1.31
N GLU A 71 -22.05 1.68 2.41
CA GLU A 71 -22.52 3.07 2.48
C GLU A 71 -21.33 4.03 2.43
N ALA A 72 -20.23 3.74 3.13
CA ALA A 72 -19.02 4.54 3.07
C ALA A 72 -18.48 4.66 1.63
N ALA A 73 -18.49 3.58 0.85
CA ALA A 73 -18.08 3.61 -0.55
C ALA A 73 -19.05 4.41 -1.42
N LYS A 74 -20.36 4.24 -1.23
CA LYS A 74 -21.41 4.95 -1.98
C LYS A 74 -21.28 6.47 -1.83
N ILE A 75 -21.07 6.97 -0.60
CA ILE A 75 -20.93 8.40 -0.31
C ILE A 75 -19.53 8.94 -0.56
N SER A 76 -18.58 8.12 -1.01
CA SER A 76 -17.18 8.53 -1.22
C SER A 76 -16.98 9.51 -2.39
N GLY A 77 -17.98 9.73 -3.24
CA GLY A 77 -17.83 10.52 -4.46
C GLY A 77 -16.92 9.85 -5.52
N GLY A 78 -16.74 8.52 -5.43
CA GLY A 78 -15.98 7.73 -6.40
C GLY A 78 -14.47 7.94 -6.39
N LYS A 79 -13.92 8.60 -5.37
CA LYS A 79 -12.48 8.88 -5.23
C LYS A 79 -12.00 8.63 -3.82
N LEU A 80 -10.77 8.14 -3.68
CA LEU A 80 -10.10 8.00 -2.38
C LEU A 80 -8.72 8.65 -2.41
N ARG A 81 -8.32 9.19 -1.28
CA ARG A 81 -6.95 9.59 -0.98
C ARG A 81 -6.47 8.92 0.28
N ILE A 82 -5.34 8.25 0.18
CA ILE A 82 -4.65 7.61 1.29
C ILE A 82 -3.46 8.49 1.62
N LEU A 83 -3.44 9.07 2.81
CA LEU A 83 -2.35 9.90 3.30
C LEU A 83 -1.56 9.10 4.33
N VAL A 84 -0.27 8.96 4.13
CA VAL A 84 0.65 8.27 5.03
C VAL A 84 1.61 9.28 5.62
N PHE A 85 1.61 9.41 6.95
CA PHE A 85 2.48 10.30 7.69
C PHE A 85 3.51 9.47 8.46
N LYS A 86 4.74 9.45 7.96
CA LYS A 86 5.80 8.56 8.46
C LYS A 86 6.18 8.86 9.91
N ASN A 87 6.37 10.13 10.25
CA ASN A 87 6.76 10.54 11.59
C ASN A 87 5.67 10.22 12.63
N GLU A 88 4.41 10.49 12.30
CA GLU A 88 3.26 10.22 13.17
C GLU A 88 2.84 8.76 13.16
N ARG A 89 3.41 7.93 12.27
CA ARG A 89 3.02 6.52 12.06
C ARG A 89 1.52 6.36 11.87
N ARG A 90 0.94 7.24 11.08
CA ARG A 90 -0.50 7.36 10.86
C ARG A 90 -0.83 7.27 9.39
N VAL A 91 -1.96 6.61 9.10
CA VAL A 91 -2.57 6.55 7.77
C VAL A 91 -3.97 7.13 7.87
N GLU A 92 -4.30 8.03 6.97
CA GLU A 92 -5.65 8.58 6.82
C GLU A 92 -6.24 8.20 5.47
N VAL A 93 -7.51 7.85 5.44
CA VAL A 93 -8.26 7.64 4.19
C VAL A 93 -9.34 8.70 4.10
N HIS A 94 -9.30 9.45 3.01
CA HIS A 94 -10.22 10.54 2.72
C HIS A 94 -11.06 10.23 1.47
N ALA A 95 -12.29 10.74 1.45
CA ALA A 95 -13.17 10.72 0.29
C ALA A 95 -14.00 12.02 0.23
N PRO A 96 -14.31 12.57 -0.97
CA PRO A 96 -15.01 13.85 -1.11
C PRO A 96 -16.35 13.95 -0.36
N GLY A 97 -17.08 12.84 -0.26
CA GLY A 97 -18.38 12.80 0.41
C GLY A 97 -18.32 12.51 1.92
N TRP A 98 -17.12 12.39 2.50
CA TRP A 98 -16.97 12.10 3.93
C TRP A 98 -16.74 13.37 4.74
N LYS A 99 -17.44 13.50 5.86
CA LYS A 99 -17.26 14.63 6.79
C LYS A 99 -15.92 14.59 7.53
N THR A 100 -15.44 13.38 7.84
CA THR A 100 -14.19 13.12 8.55
C THR A 100 -13.41 11.99 7.86
N PRO A 101 -12.08 12.03 7.86
CA PRO A 101 -11.28 10.91 7.38
C PRO A 101 -11.42 9.69 8.30
N ARG A 102 -11.06 8.52 7.77
CA ARG A 102 -10.79 7.33 8.57
C ARG A 102 -9.32 7.31 8.91
N GLU A 103 -9.01 7.14 10.18
CA GLU A 103 -7.62 7.13 10.66
C GLU A 103 -7.22 5.74 11.15
N TYR A 104 -6.00 5.35 10.80
CA TYR A 104 -5.41 4.07 11.17
C TYR A 104 -3.96 4.29 11.62
N ALA A 105 -3.51 3.51 12.60
CA ALA A 105 -2.11 3.46 12.97
C ALA A 105 -1.30 2.62 11.98
N MET A 106 -0.06 2.99 11.71
CA MET A 106 0.91 2.06 11.16
C MET A 106 1.34 1.09 12.25
N THR A 107 1.18 -0.21 12.01
CA THR A 107 1.45 -1.27 13.01
C THR A 107 2.94 -1.61 13.16
N ALA A 108 3.78 -1.19 12.21
CA ALA A 108 5.23 -1.23 12.27
C ALA A 108 5.83 -0.13 11.39
N PHE A 109 7.10 0.17 11.58
CA PHE A 109 7.85 1.15 10.81
C PHE A 109 9.27 0.64 10.57
N SER A 110 9.83 0.92 9.41
CA SER A 110 11.22 0.63 9.07
C SER A 110 11.85 1.82 8.36
N GLY A 111 13.18 1.86 8.37
CA GLY A 111 13.94 2.98 7.84
C GLY A 111 13.88 4.23 8.73
N THR A 112 14.08 5.37 8.12
CA THR A 112 14.08 6.70 8.75
C THR A 112 13.16 7.65 7.99
N LEU A 113 13.06 8.91 8.40
CA LEU A 113 12.48 9.95 7.54
C LEU A 113 13.41 10.19 6.35
N GLY A 114 12.83 10.58 5.23
CA GLY A 114 13.51 10.75 3.96
C GLY A 114 13.03 9.73 2.89
N PRO A 115 13.40 9.98 1.62
CA PRO A 115 12.94 9.19 0.49
C PRO A 115 13.61 7.82 0.43
N LYS A 116 12.96 6.88 -0.25
CA LYS A 116 13.57 5.61 -0.62
C LYS A 116 14.52 5.83 -1.80
N LEU A 117 15.77 5.33 -1.68
CA LEU A 117 16.80 5.56 -2.68
C LEU A 117 17.20 4.31 -3.46
N ARG A 118 17.14 3.14 -2.84
CA ARG A 118 17.57 1.87 -3.45
C ARG A 118 16.79 0.68 -2.89
N GLU A 119 16.85 -0.42 -3.60
CA GLU A 119 16.37 -1.70 -3.10
C GLU A 119 17.10 -2.09 -1.81
N GLY A 120 16.39 -2.72 -0.89
CA GLY A 120 16.95 -3.19 0.38
C GLY A 120 17.29 -2.11 1.42
N ASP A 121 17.03 -0.81 1.16
CA ASP A 121 17.32 0.26 2.13
C ASP A 121 16.33 0.33 3.31
N GLY A 122 15.30 -0.53 3.32
CA GLY A 122 14.29 -0.55 4.38
C GLY A 122 13.41 0.70 4.43
N GLN A 123 13.54 1.63 3.49
CA GLN A 123 12.83 2.89 3.49
C GLN A 123 11.43 2.79 2.90
N ILE A 124 10.46 3.40 3.57
CA ILE A 124 9.17 3.72 2.99
C ILE A 124 9.38 4.92 2.06
N PRO A 125 8.99 4.85 0.76
CA PRO A 125 9.18 5.97 -0.16
C PRO A 125 8.36 7.20 0.27
N GLU A 126 8.75 8.37 -0.20
CA GLU A 126 8.00 9.61 -0.04
C GLU A 126 7.63 10.18 -1.40
N GLY A 127 6.38 10.64 -1.55
CA GLY A 127 5.89 11.14 -2.83
C GLY A 127 4.39 10.95 -3.03
N VAL A 128 3.96 11.15 -4.29
CA VAL A 128 2.57 11.00 -4.72
C VAL A 128 2.46 9.83 -5.68
N TYR A 129 1.62 8.86 -5.35
CA TYR A 129 1.51 7.58 -6.04
C TYR A 129 0.05 7.24 -6.33
N GLY A 130 -0.16 6.18 -7.11
CA GLY A 130 -1.42 5.48 -7.26
C GLY A 130 -1.35 4.07 -6.69
N ILE A 131 -2.39 3.28 -6.97
CA ILE A 131 -2.43 1.84 -6.70
C ILE A 131 -2.31 1.07 -8.01
N ALA A 132 -1.37 0.15 -8.09
CA ALA A 132 -1.15 -0.67 -9.28
C ALA A 132 -2.09 -1.88 -9.34
N TYR A 133 -2.30 -2.56 -8.21
CA TYR A 133 -3.23 -3.69 -8.10
C TYR A 133 -3.59 -4.00 -6.64
N LEU A 134 -4.66 -4.77 -6.46
CA LEU A 134 -5.09 -5.38 -5.21
C LEU A 134 -4.60 -6.83 -5.15
N ASN A 135 -3.99 -7.24 -4.03
CA ASN A 135 -3.53 -8.60 -3.84
C ASN A 135 -4.35 -9.30 -2.73
N PRO A 136 -5.29 -10.17 -3.11
CA PRO A 136 -6.13 -10.90 -2.15
C PRO A 136 -5.40 -12.06 -1.46
N ASN A 137 -4.20 -12.40 -1.92
CA ASN A 137 -3.38 -13.52 -1.45
C ASN A 137 -2.00 -13.06 -0.95
N SER A 138 -1.95 -11.89 -0.33
CA SER A 138 -0.72 -11.36 0.25
C SER A 138 -0.24 -12.25 1.40
N ARG A 139 1.09 -12.44 1.52
CA ARG A 139 1.71 -13.06 2.71
C ARG A 139 1.38 -12.31 4.00
N PHE A 140 1.02 -11.04 3.87
CA PHE A 140 0.60 -10.15 4.95
C PHE A 140 -0.91 -9.93 4.95
N TYR A 141 -1.69 -10.98 4.71
CA TYR A 141 -3.15 -11.05 4.69
C TYR A 141 -3.75 -10.45 3.41
N LEU A 142 -3.86 -9.14 3.28
CA LEU A 142 -4.28 -8.40 2.09
C LEU A 142 -3.25 -7.31 1.81
N SER A 143 -3.12 -6.90 0.54
CA SER A 143 -2.29 -5.75 0.22
C SER A 143 -2.72 -4.98 -1.03
N LEU A 144 -2.39 -3.70 -1.06
CA LEU A 144 -2.48 -2.83 -2.22
C LEU A 144 -1.06 -2.48 -2.66
N LYS A 145 -0.71 -2.73 -3.92
CA LYS A 145 0.59 -2.36 -4.48
C LYS A 145 0.60 -0.86 -4.78
N VAL A 146 1.49 -0.13 -4.12
CA VAL A 146 1.77 1.28 -4.42
C VAL A 146 2.55 1.38 -5.73
N SER A 147 2.24 2.36 -6.59
CA SER A 147 2.86 2.55 -7.90
C SER A 147 4.27 3.19 -7.78
N TYR A 148 5.08 2.66 -6.85
CA TYR A 148 6.50 3.00 -6.71
C TYR A 148 7.37 2.01 -7.54
N PRO A 149 8.47 2.47 -8.18
CA PRO A 149 8.84 3.86 -8.41
C PRO A 149 7.98 4.49 -9.52
N ASN A 150 7.58 5.75 -9.34
CA ASN A 150 6.88 6.54 -10.34
C ASN A 150 7.87 7.24 -11.32
N ALA A 151 7.37 8.09 -12.22
CA ALA A 151 8.21 8.81 -13.18
C ALA A 151 9.16 9.81 -12.49
N SER A 152 8.71 10.46 -11.42
CA SER A 152 9.49 11.42 -10.63
C SER A 152 10.64 10.73 -9.88
N ASP A 153 10.37 9.57 -9.25
CA ASP A 153 11.40 8.74 -8.61
C ASP A 153 12.50 8.33 -9.59
N ARG A 154 12.10 7.88 -10.79
CA ARG A 154 13.04 7.49 -11.85
C ARG A 154 13.85 8.68 -12.38
N ALA A 155 13.24 9.85 -12.54
CA ALA A 155 13.93 11.05 -12.99
C ALA A 155 15.01 11.48 -11.98
N ARG A 156 14.68 11.51 -10.68
CA ARG A 156 15.63 11.81 -9.60
C ARG A 156 16.74 10.76 -9.52
N ALA A 157 16.38 9.47 -9.65
CA ALA A 157 17.37 8.41 -9.67
C ALA A 157 18.36 8.54 -10.83
N LYS A 158 17.86 8.89 -12.03
CA LYS A 158 18.71 9.14 -13.20
C LYS A 158 19.68 10.30 -12.96
N ALA A 159 19.19 11.41 -12.38
CA ALA A 159 20.03 12.57 -12.04
C ALA A 159 21.12 12.21 -11.03
N ASP A 160 20.84 11.35 -10.06
CA ASP A 160 21.78 10.86 -9.06
C ASP A 160 22.60 9.63 -9.52
N LYS A 161 22.41 9.17 -10.77
CA LYS A 161 23.04 7.93 -11.32
C LYS A 161 22.72 6.67 -10.50
N ARG A 162 21.55 6.61 -9.84
CA ARG A 162 21.06 5.43 -9.11
C ARG A 162 20.35 4.48 -10.08
N VAL A 163 20.59 3.18 -9.97
CA VAL A 163 20.07 2.18 -10.91
C VAL A 163 19.02 1.26 -10.33
N ASN A 164 19.18 0.77 -9.12
CA ASN A 164 18.27 -0.19 -8.52
C ASN A 164 17.42 0.48 -7.42
N LEU A 165 16.21 0.92 -7.79
CA LEU A 165 15.28 1.59 -6.87
C LEU A 165 14.47 0.61 -6.02
N GLY A 166 14.41 -0.66 -6.42
CA GLY A 166 13.44 -1.62 -5.93
C GLY A 166 12.02 -1.31 -6.38
N GLY A 167 11.03 -2.01 -5.86
CA GLY A 167 9.68 -1.85 -6.41
C GLY A 167 8.52 -2.36 -5.56
N ASP A 168 8.70 -3.28 -4.64
CA ASP A 168 7.59 -3.98 -3.99
C ASP A 168 7.08 -3.27 -2.73
N ILE A 169 6.65 -2.02 -2.91
CA ILE A 169 6.03 -1.23 -1.84
C ILE A 169 4.54 -1.54 -1.76
N MET A 170 4.10 -2.03 -0.60
CA MET A 170 2.73 -2.42 -0.32
C MET A 170 2.14 -1.64 0.86
N LEU A 171 0.88 -1.29 0.78
CA LEU A 171 0.04 -1.05 1.93
C LEU A 171 -0.61 -2.39 2.29
N HIS A 172 -0.45 -2.90 3.53
CA HIS A 172 -0.80 -4.30 3.84
C HIS A 172 -1.21 -4.52 5.30
N GLY A 173 -1.76 -5.70 5.58
CA GLY A 173 -2.07 -6.18 6.91
C GLY A 173 -0.84 -6.56 7.73
N LYS A 174 -1.06 -7.19 8.90
CA LYS A 174 -0.03 -7.58 9.85
C LYS A 174 0.77 -6.40 10.41
N ALA A 175 1.91 -6.70 11.08
CA ALA A 175 2.70 -5.72 11.84
C ALA A 175 4.21 -5.88 11.58
N VAL A 176 4.60 -6.18 10.34
CA VAL A 176 6.02 -6.34 9.95
C VAL A 176 6.29 -5.57 8.67
N THR A 177 7.48 -4.96 8.55
CA THR A 177 7.85 -4.20 7.36
C THR A 177 9.36 -4.09 7.19
N ILE A 178 9.79 -3.96 5.93
CA ILE A 178 11.15 -3.59 5.48
C ILE A 178 11.04 -2.56 4.34
N GLY A 179 10.11 -1.59 4.47
CA GLY A 179 9.87 -0.52 3.47
C GLY A 179 8.44 -0.42 2.98
N CYS A 180 7.53 -1.29 3.44
CA CYS A 180 6.09 -1.23 3.19
C CYS A 180 5.35 -0.44 4.27
N VAL A 181 4.05 -0.24 4.09
CA VAL A 181 3.15 0.47 5.03
C VAL A 181 2.17 -0.54 5.65
N PRO A 182 2.48 -1.15 6.81
CA PRO A 182 1.58 -2.06 7.50
C PRO A 182 0.55 -1.28 8.31
N VAL A 183 -0.72 -1.66 8.21
CA VAL A 183 -1.83 -1.03 8.94
C VAL A 183 -2.65 -2.01 9.79
N GLY A 184 -2.24 -3.28 9.81
CA GLY A 184 -2.99 -4.34 10.48
C GLY A 184 -4.15 -4.90 9.65
N ASP A 185 -4.65 -6.06 10.07
CA ASP A 185 -5.61 -6.83 9.28
C ASP A 185 -6.98 -6.13 9.17
N ASP A 186 -7.44 -5.50 10.25
CA ASP A 186 -8.74 -4.84 10.26
C ASP A 186 -8.75 -3.59 9.38
N ALA A 187 -7.73 -2.75 9.47
CA ALA A 187 -7.61 -1.54 8.67
C ALA A 187 -7.41 -1.86 7.18
N ILE A 188 -6.62 -2.89 6.84
CA ILE A 188 -6.42 -3.25 5.44
C ILE A 188 -7.68 -3.82 4.80
N GLU A 189 -8.58 -4.47 5.54
CA GLU A 189 -9.90 -4.87 5.04
C GLU A 189 -10.71 -3.66 4.56
N ASP A 190 -10.77 -2.61 5.37
CA ASP A 190 -11.48 -1.36 5.04
C ASP A 190 -10.89 -0.73 3.76
N ILE A 191 -9.58 -0.52 3.76
CA ILE A 191 -8.88 0.15 2.66
C ILE A 191 -8.98 -0.67 1.36
N PHE A 192 -8.84 -1.99 1.46
CA PHE A 192 -8.93 -2.91 0.31
C PHE A 192 -10.32 -2.87 -0.33
N TYR A 193 -11.37 -2.95 0.50
CA TYR A 193 -12.75 -2.85 0.02
C TYR A 193 -13.02 -1.48 -0.62
N LEU A 194 -12.68 -0.40 0.07
CA LEU A 194 -12.94 0.95 -0.42
C LEU A 194 -12.21 1.23 -1.73
N ALA A 195 -10.94 0.82 -1.85
CA ALA A 195 -10.17 0.95 -3.09
C ALA A 195 -10.75 0.14 -4.25
N HIS A 196 -11.26 -1.08 -3.96
CA HIS A 196 -11.98 -1.87 -4.95
C HIS A 196 -13.26 -1.18 -5.39
N ALA A 197 -14.07 -0.71 -4.46
CA ALA A 197 -15.39 -0.13 -4.72
C ALA A 197 -15.34 1.15 -5.58
N VAL A 198 -14.33 2.01 -5.36
CA VAL A 198 -14.16 3.21 -6.19
C VAL A 198 -13.36 2.95 -7.47
N GLY A 199 -12.71 1.78 -7.58
CA GLY A 199 -11.75 1.44 -8.63
C GLY A 199 -10.36 2.04 -8.35
N ILE A 200 -9.32 1.20 -8.48
CA ILE A 200 -7.94 1.56 -8.09
C ILE A 200 -7.37 2.78 -8.83
N ARG A 201 -7.87 3.10 -10.04
CA ARG A 201 -7.48 4.29 -10.80
C ARG A 201 -7.94 5.60 -10.15
N ASN A 202 -8.94 5.53 -9.27
CA ASN A 202 -9.49 6.66 -8.52
C ASN A 202 -8.90 6.76 -7.11
N VAL A 203 -7.84 5.99 -6.82
CA VAL A 203 -7.14 6.02 -5.55
C VAL A 203 -5.79 6.68 -5.72
N SER A 204 -5.53 7.75 -4.95
CA SER A 204 -4.21 8.35 -4.82
C SER A 204 -3.62 8.06 -3.44
N VAL A 205 -2.30 7.89 -3.38
CA VAL A 205 -1.54 7.65 -2.15
C VAL A 205 -0.50 8.75 -2.02
N ILE A 206 -0.53 9.50 -0.94
CA ILE A 206 0.46 10.53 -0.63
C ILE A 206 1.24 10.03 0.59
N ILE A 207 2.53 9.80 0.42
CA ILE A 207 3.41 9.40 1.52
C ILE A 207 4.30 10.59 1.85
N ALA A 208 4.08 11.16 3.03
CA ALA A 208 4.76 12.35 3.53
C ALA A 208 5.71 12.01 4.68
N PRO A 209 6.83 12.72 4.84
CA PRO A 209 7.70 12.55 5.99
C PRO A 209 6.97 12.81 7.32
N TYR A 210 6.06 13.77 7.33
CA TYR A 210 5.21 14.13 8.48
C TYR A 210 3.95 14.87 7.99
N ASP A 211 3.02 15.16 8.89
CA ASP A 211 1.79 15.92 8.57
C ASP A 211 2.10 17.41 8.34
N MET A 212 2.48 17.76 7.10
CA MET A 212 2.82 19.13 6.70
C MET A 212 1.65 20.10 6.77
N ARG A 213 0.41 19.61 6.85
CA ARG A 213 -0.79 20.43 7.04
C ARG A 213 -0.77 21.18 8.37
N LYS A 214 -0.03 20.66 9.37
CA LYS A 214 0.17 21.27 10.69
C LYS A 214 1.30 22.31 10.73
N GLY A 215 1.85 22.65 9.59
CA GLY A 215 2.99 23.58 9.42
C GLY A 215 4.26 22.85 8.99
N ARG A 216 5.16 23.61 8.34
CA ARG A 216 6.46 23.09 7.90
C ARG A 216 7.39 22.87 9.09
N LYS A 217 8.16 21.78 9.03
CA LYS A 217 9.16 21.38 10.04
C LYS A 217 10.48 21.16 9.33
N PRO A 218 11.26 22.23 9.07
CA PRO A 218 12.51 22.14 8.32
C PRO A 218 13.51 21.14 8.91
N GLU A 219 13.47 20.92 10.22
CA GLU A 219 14.29 19.92 10.91
C GLU A 219 14.00 18.48 10.47
N LEU A 220 12.75 18.19 10.04
CA LEU A 220 12.34 16.88 9.52
C LEU A 220 12.51 16.77 8.00
N GLU A 221 12.90 17.87 7.33
CA GLU A 221 13.12 17.93 5.88
C GLU A 221 14.62 17.96 5.53
N ARG A 222 15.49 17.72 6.49
CA ARG A 222 16.95 17.70 6.26
C ARG A 222 17.35 16.48 5.44
N SER A 223 18.05 16.75 4.34
CA SER A 223 18.60 15.70 3.48
C SER A 223 19.78 16.26 2.69
N PRO A 224 20.84 15.49 2.44
CA PRO A 224 21.93 15.90 1.56
C PRO A 224 21.51 15.94 0.07
N LEU A 225 20.32 15.44 -0.27
CA LEU A 225 19.83 15.35 -1.64
C LEU A 225 19.31 16.72 -2.11
N LYS A 226 19.94 17.31 -3.11
CA LYS A 226 19.59 18.65 -3.64
C LYS A 226 18.13 18.80 -4.06
N TRP A 227 17.51 17.72 -4.53
CA TRP A 227 16.12 17.70 -4.99
C TRP A 227 15.09 17.42 -3.87
N TYR A 228 15.51 17.11 -2.67
CA TYR A 228 14.58 16.74 -1.59
C TYR A 228 13.64 17.89 -1.17
N PRO A 229 14.08 19.15 -1.11
CA PRO A 229 13.18 20.29 -0.87
C PRO A 229 12.05 20.40 -1.92
N ASP A 230 12.35 20.06 -3.19
CA ASP A 230 11.34 20.07 -4.26
C ASP A 230 10.34 18.93 -4.08
N LEU A 231 10.80 17.73 -3.68
CA LEU A 231 9.91 16.63 -3.32
C LEU A 231 8.99 17.00 -2.16
N CYS A 232 9.52 17.62 -1.11
CA CYS A 232 8.70 18.09 0.02
C CYS A 232 7.65 19.11 -0.43
N ARG A 233 7.99 20.00 -1.36
CA ARG A 233 7.04 20.96 -1.95
C ARG A 233 5.95 20.27 -2.77
N GLU A 234 6.31 19.28 -3.60
CA GLU A 234 5.33 18.47 -4.36
C GLU A 234 4.34 17.76 -3.44
N ILE A 235 4.85 17.14 -2.36
CA ILE A 235 4.02 16.46 -1.35
C ILE A 235 3.09 17.47 -0.66
N ASP A 236 3.61 18.61 -0.26
CA ASP A 236 2.84 19.65 0.41
C ASP A 236 1.71 20.18 -0.47
N ILE A 237 1.97 20.46 -1.75
CA ILE A 237 0.95 20.85 -2.73
C ILE A 237 -0.12 19.76 -2.85
N ALA A 238 0.27 18.51 -2.91
CA ALA A 238 -0.67 17.39 -3.00
C ALA A 238 -1.54 17.24 -1.74
N LEU A 239 -0.97 17.45 -0.55
CA LEU A 239 -1.70 17.48 0.73
C LEU A 239 -2.69 18.66 0.77
N CYS A 240 -2.29 19.85 0.29
CA CYS A 240 -3.18 21.02 0.17
C CYS A 240 -4.35 20.77 -0.75
N GLY A 241 -4.09 20.21 -1.93
CA GLY A 241 -5.14 19.83 -2.88
C GLY A 241 -6.07 18.75 -2.31
N ALA A 242 -5.59 17.93 -1.34
CA ALA A 242 -6.43 17.03 -0.58
C ALA A 242 -7.38 17.80 0.34
N ALA A 243 -6.88 18.74 1.13
CA ALA A 243 -7.67 19.52 2.07
C ALA A 243 -8.83 20.30 1.38
N LYS A 244 -8.57 20.89 0.21
CA LYS A 244 -9.59 21.59 -0.58
C LYS A 244 -10.77 20.72 -1.00
N LEU A 245 -10.50 19.46 -1.37
CA LEU A 245 -11.55 18.55 -1.82
C LEU A 245 -12.51 18.12 -0.69
N TYR A 246 -12.14 18.35 0.56
CA TYR A 246 -12.89 17.91 1.73
C TYR A 246 -13.47 19.05 2.57
N GLY A 247 -13.51 20.28 2.02
CA GLY A 247 -14.07 21.44 2.72
C GLY A 247 -13.27 21.89 3.94
N GLN A 248 -12.00 21.47 4.06
CA GLN A 248 -11.08 21.87 5.13
C GLN A 248 -10.21 23.08 4.74
N ASP A 249 -10.62 23.82 3.72
CA ASP A 249 -9.81 24.87 3.08
C ASP A 249 -9.58 26.10 3.97
N ASP A 250 -10.55 26.47 4.79
CA ASP A 250 -10.49 27.74 5.54
C ASP A 250 -9.43 27.73 6.65
N THR A 251 -9.31 26.64 7.37
CA THR A 251 -8.27 26.50 8.42
C THR A 251 -6.87 26.39 7.86
N PHE A 252 -6.74 26.04 6.57
CA PHE A 252 -5.45 25.88 5.90
C PHE A 252 -4.92 27.19 5.32
N LYS A 253 -5.80 28.07 4.80
CA LYS A 253 -5.45 29.39 4.30
C LYS A 253 -4.96 30.31 5.41
N GLU A 254 -5.69 30.35 6.55
CA GLU A 254 -5.32 31.17 7.71
C GLU A 254 -3.91 30.86 8.24
N ARG A 255 -3.51 29.58 8.26
CA ARG A 255 -2.21 29.15 8.80
C ARG A 255 -1.02 29.46 7.90
N ARG A 256 -1.24 29.78 6.62
CA ARG A 256 -0.17 30.09 5.65
C ARG A 256 -0.05 31.58 5.34
N GLY A 257 -0.89 32.44 5.90
CA GLY A 257 -0.87 33.88 5.62
C GLY A 257 -1.13 34.22 4.15
N VAL A 258 -1.80 33.32 3.41
CA VAL A 258 -2.22 33.57 2.04
C VAL A 258 -3.58 34.26 2.12
N LYS A 259 -3.57 35.58 1.91
CA LYS A 259 -4.79 36.37 1.73
C LYS A 259 -5.43 36.09 0.36
#